data_526f756dcdf4a751bafba9e759459626
#
_entry.id   526f756dcdf4a751bafba9e759459626
#
_cell.length_a   1.000
_cell.length_b   1.000
_cell.length_c   1.000
_cell.angle_alpha   90.00
_cell.angle_beta   90.00
_cell.angle_gamma   90.00
#
_symmetry.space_group_name_H-M   'P 1'
#
loop_
_entity.id
_entity.type
_entity.pdbx_description
1 polymer ?
#
loop_
_entity_poly.entity_id
_entity_poly.type
_entity_poly.pdbx_seq_one_letter_code
_entity_poly.pdbx_strand_id
1 'polypeptide(L)'
;MRVVIVTKYAKLFSLANGNLGEDPKGIPNNLCPYITQVAVGKRKELGVFGDDYDTHDGTGVRDYIHVCDLSRGHVLAVEKLATNPGLLIINLGTGTGYSVLDMVHAFEKVIGKPIPYKIMPRRPGDIGECYADPSLAYEVLGFKAEKTIDDMCRDAMRWQTQNPDGYGD
;
A
#
# COMPACT_ATOMS: atom_id res chain seq x y z
N MET A 1 -8.89 31.52 -0.29
CA MET A 1 -7.93 30.46 -0.66
C MET A 1 -8.67 29.12 -0.56
N ARG A 2 -8.53 28.22 -1.56
CA ARG A 2 -9.19 26.91 -1.57
C ARG A 2 -8.09 25.86 -1.53
N VAL A 3 -8.02 25.07 -0.48
CA VAL A 3 -6.97 24.06 -0.32
C VAL A 3 -7.58 22.81 0.30
N VAL A 4 -7.34 21.65 -0.32
CA VAL A 4 -7.54 20.35 0.28
C VAL A 4 -6.18 19.66 0.32
N ILE A 5 -5.71 19.37 1.51
CA ILE A 5 -4.48 18.62 1.73
C ILE A 5 -4.88 17.16 1.95
N VAL A 6 -4.38 16.30 1.10
CA VAL A 6 -4.59 14.85 1.20
C VAL A 6 -3.31 14.23 1.74
N THR A 7 -3.42 13.57 2.87
CA THR A 7 -2.36 12.73 3.42
C THR A 7 -2.68 11.26 3.14
N LYS A 8 -1.65 10.48 2.89
CA LYS A 8 -1.75 9.04 2.62
C LYS A 8 -0.60 8.30 3.29
N TYR A 9 -0.83 7.03 3.55
CA TYR A 9 0.18 6.14 4.10
C TYR A 9 0.75 5.21 3.00
N ALA A 10 0.90 3.94 3.25
CA ALA A 10 1.42 3.00 2.24
C ALA A 10 0.38 2.78 1.12
N LYS A 11 0.83 2.70 -0.12
CA LYS A 11 -0.02 2.46 -1.30
C LYS A 11 0.40 1.18 -2.02
N LEU A 12 -0.57 0.49 -2.59
CA LEU A 12 -0.34 -0.53 -3.60
C LEU A 12 -0.76 0.03 -4.97
N PHE A 13 0.20 0.13 -5.87
CA PHE A 13 0.04 0.77 -7.16
C PHE A 13 -0.03 -0.29 -8.27
N SER A 14 -1.21 -0.91 -8.43
CA SER A 14 -1.49 -1.79 -9.57
C SER A 14 -2.97 -1.79 -9.89
N LEU A 15 -3.32 -1.77 -11.17
CA LEU A 15 -4.69 -1.89 -11.63
C LEU A 15 -5.10 -3.35 -11.82
N ALA A 16 -6.40 -3.63 -11.62
CA ALA A 16 -6.97 -4.97 -11.73
C ALA A 16 -6.78 -5.62 -13.12
N ASN A 17 -6.61 -4.83 -14.18
CA ASN A 17 -6.36 -5.34 -15.53
C ASN A 17 -4.88 -5.67 -15.82
N GLY A 18 -3.95 -5.33 -14.90
CA GLY A 18 -2.52 -5.54 -15.08
C GLY A 18 -1.84 -4.57 -16.06
N ASN A 19 -2.51 -3.52 -16.51
CA ASN A 19 -1.94 -2.57 -17.47
C ASN A 19 -1.09 -1.47 -16.81
N LEU A 20 -1.31 -1.23 -15.52
CA LEU A 20 -0.56 -0.26 -14.73
C LEU A 20 -0.12 -0.88 -13.42
N GLY A 21 1.12 -0.64 -13.05
CA GLY A 21 1.69 -1.08 -11.78
C GLY A 21 2.95 -0.31 -11.42
N GLU A 22 3.55 -0.66 -10.30
CA GLU A 22 4.78 -0.05 -9.83
C GLU A 22 6.00 -0.71 -10.48
N ASP A 23 6.80 0.08 -11.19
CA ASP A 23 8.03 -0.35 -11.84
C ASP A 23 9.25 0.42 -11.29
N PRO A 24 9.70 0.11 -10.07
CA PRO A 24 10.84 0.79 -9.47
C PRO A 24 12.13 0.42 -10.20
N LYS A 25 12.91 1.43 -10.60
CA LYS A 25 14.25 1.20 -11.11
C LYS A 25 15.19 0.82 -9.96
N GLY A 26 15.88 -0.30 -10.08
CA GLY A 26 16.79 -0.84 -9.07
C GLY A 26 16.10 -1.59 -7.93
N ILE A 27 16.53 -1.34 -6.67
CA ILE A 27 15.98 -1.99 -5.48
C ILE A 27 14.69 -1.25 -5.06
N PRO A 28 13.52 -1.96 -4.97
CA PRO A 28 12.29 -1.33 -4.50
C PRO A 28 12.43 -0.81 -3.07
N ASN A 29 11.96 0.42 -2.84
CA ASN A 29 11.88 1.00 -1.50
C ASN A 29 10.56 0.67 -0.79
N ASN A 30 9.54 0.24 -1.56
CA ASN A 30 8.22 -0.11 -1.03
C ASN A 30 8.10 -1.62 -0.86
N LEU A 31 7.35 -2.04 0.18
CA LEU A 31 7.17 -3.44 0.54
C LEU A 31 6.54 -4.26 -0.61
N CYS A 32 5.44 -3.76 -1.19
CA CYS A 32 4.67 -4.51 -2.19
C CYS A 32 5.49 -4.90 -3.43
N PRO A 33 6.15 -3.97 -4.17
CA PRO A 33 6.97 -4.34 -5.31
C PRO A 33 8.18 -5.20 -4.93
N TYR A 34 8.69 -5.09 -3.70
CA TYR A 34 9.73 -5.99 -3.22
C TYR A 34 9.21 -7.42 -3.09
N ILE A 35 8.04 -7.61 -2.44
CA ILE A 35 7.40 -8.92 -2.29
C ILE A 35 7.10 -9.54 -3.66
N THR A 36 6.52 -8.79 -4.61
CA THR A 36 6.20 -9.30 -5.95
C THR A 36 7.45 -9.74 -6.71
N GLN A 37 8.57 -9.00 -6.58
CA GLN A 37 9.85 -9.38 -7.19
C GLN A 37 10.44 -10.65 -6.55
N VAL A 38 10.27 -10.87 -5.24
CA VAL A 38 10.65 -12.13 -4.58
C VAL A 38 9.75 -13.27 -5.08
N ALA A 39 8.45 -13.03 -5.15
CA ALA A 39 7.47 -14.02 -5.60
C ALA A 39 7.74 -14.55 -7.02
N VAL A 40 8.22 -13.70 -7.94
CA VAL A 40 8.59 -14.12 -9.30
C VAL A 40 10.06 -14.54 -9.44
N GLY A 41 10.84 -14.57 -8.35
CA GLY A 41 12.23 -15.03 -8.34
C GLY A 41 13.27 -14.00 -8.80
N LYS A 42 12.89 -12.74 -9.03
CA LYS A 42 13.85 -11.66 -9.31
C LYS A 42 14.75 -11.33 -8.11
N ARG A 43 14.27 -11.63 -6.90
CA ARG A 43 15.01 -11.46 -5.64
C ARG A 43 14.94 -12.75 -4.83
N LYS A 44 16.02 -12.99 -4.05
CA LYS A 44 16.18 -14.22 -3.28
C LYS A 44 15.20 -14.29 -2.11
N GLU A 45 15.09 -13.21 -1.35
CA GLU A 45 14.32 -13.16 -0.11
C GLU A 45 13.92 -11.72 0.23
N LEU A 46 12.90 -11.55 1.05
CA LEU A 46 12.45 -10.27 1.59
C LEU A 46 13.18 -9.98 2.90
N GLY A 47 13.70 -8.76 3.08
CA GLY A 47 14.13 -8.27 4.39
C GLY A 47 12.94 -7.72 5.18
N VAL A 48 12.67 -8.30 6.36
CA VAL A 48 11.67 -7.80 7.33
C VAL A 48 12.42 -7.07 8.42
N PHE A 49 12.23 -5.76 8.53
CA PHE A 49 13.01 -4.88 9.41
C PHE A 49 12.36 -4.74 10.79
N GLY A 50 12.87 -5.50 11.76
CA GLY A 50 12.37 -5.61 13.12
C GLY A 50 11.23 -6.63 13.24
N ASP A 51 11.28 -7.40 14.33
CA ASP A 51 10.27 -8.37 14.77
C ASP A 51 9.95 -8.21 16.27
N ASP A 52 10.36 -7.08 16.82
CA ASP A 52 10.29 -6.76 18.25
C ASP A 52 9.51 -5.46 18.52
N TYR A 53 8.69 -4.98 17.55
CA TYR A 53 7.75 -3.88 17.78
C TYR A 53 6.59 -4.34 18.69
N ASP A 54 6.00 -3.39 19.40
CA ASP A 54 4.78 -3.64 20.18
C ASP A 54 3.56 -3.71 19.23
N THR A 55 3.49 -4.80 18.46
CA THR A 55 2.47 -5.13 17.46
C THR A 55 2.11 -6.60 17.59
N HIS A 56 1.02 -7.05 16.97
CA HIS A 56 0.52 -8.42 17.16
C HIS A 56 1.50 -9.54 16.74
N ASP A 57 2.41 -9.25 15.80
CA ASP A 57 3.42 -10.21 15.31
C ASP A 57 4.85 -9.68 15.41
N GLY A 58 5.04 -8.52 16.06
CA GLY A 58 6.32 -7.88 16.24
C GLY A 58 6.82 -7.08 15.04
N THR A 59 6.15 -7.14 13.88
CA THR A 59 6.56 -6.39 12.68
C THR A 59 5.80 -5.09 12.51
N GLY A 60 6.33 -4.16 11.72
CA GLY A 60 5.74 -2.83 11.55
C GLY A 60 4.38 -2.86 10.86
N VAL A 61 3.40 -2.11 11.42
CA VAL A 61 2.03 -2.04 10.93
C VAL A 61 1.80 -0.74 10.15
N ARG A 62 1.18 -0.84 8.96
CA ARG A 62 0.86 0.31 8.09
C ARG A 62 -0.54 0.15 7.50
N ASP A 63 -1.14 1.28 7.11
CA ASP A 63 -2.38 1.31 6.32
C ASP A 63 -2.02 1.22 4.84
N TYR A 64 -2.39 0.11 4.21
CA TYR A 64 -2.22 -0.10 2.78
C TYR A 64 -3.52 0.24 2.06
N ILE A 65 -3.45 1.16 1.10
CA ILE A 65 -4.60 1.58 0.30
C ILE A 65 -4.37 1.24 -1.17
N HIS A 66 -5.39 0.68 -1.82
CA HIS A 66 -5.37 0.41 -3.25
C HIS A 66 -5.36 1.71 -4.05
N VAL A 67 -4.57 1.76 -5.15
CA VAL A 67 -4.43 2.97 -5.98
C VAL A 67 -5.75 3.48 -6.54
N CYS A 68 -6.69 2.60 -6.88
CA CYS A 68 -8.02 3.00 -7.36
C CYS A 68 -8.81 3.75 -6.29
N ASP A 69 -8.79 3.26 -5.04
CA ASP A 69 -9.44 3.95 -3.93
C ASP A 69 -8.74 5.28 -3.64
N LEU A 70 -7.42 5.29 -3.62
CA LEU A 70 -6.66 6.51 -3.44
C LEU A 70 -6.98 7.56 -4.52
N SER A 71 -7.04 7.14 -5.80
CA SER A 71 -7.40 8.01 -6.92
C SER A 71 -8.82 8.55 -6.79
N ARG A 72 -9.78 7.71 -6.42
CA ARG A 72 -11.17 8.11 -6.17
C ARG A 72 -11.24 9.16 -5.05
N GLY A 73 -10.51 8.96 -3.96
CA GLY A 73 -10.42 9.95 -2.88
C GLY A 73 -9.87 11.30 -3.34
N HIS A 74 -8.88 11.30 -4.26
CA HIS A 74 -8.36 12.54 -4.84
C HIS A 74 -9.39 13.23 -5.75
N VAL A 75 -10.15 12.49 -6.56
CA VAL A 75 -11.23 13.05 -7.39
C VAL A 75 -12.27 13.73 -6.49
N LEU A 76 -12.76 13.05 -5.45
CA LEU A 76 -13.71 13.61 -4.49
C LEU A 76 -13.16 14.87 -3.80
N ALA A 77 -11.87 14.89 -3.48
CA ALA A 77 -11.23 16.07 -2.89
C ALA A 77 -11.19 17.25 -3.87
N VAL A 78 -10.92 17.01 -5.18
CA VAL A 78 -10.97 18.05 -6.22
C VAL A 78 -12.40 18.57 -6.40
N GLU A 79 -13.40 17.70 -6.44
CA GLU A 79 -14.81 18.08 -6.53
C GLU A 79 -15.23 18.95 -5.32
N LYS A 80 -14.75 18.61 -4.13
CA LYS A 80 -15.00 19.38 -2.91
C LYS A 80 -14.48 20.82 -2.98
N LEU A 81 -13.39 21.07 -3.72
CA LEU A 81 -12.87 22.43 -3.92
C LEU A 81 -13.91 23.38 -4.57
N ALA A 82 -14.82 22.86 -5.39
CA ALA A 82 -15.88 23.66 -6.00
C ALA A 82 -16.82 24.30 -4.98
N THR A 83 -16.97 23.69 -3.79
CA THR A 83 -17.80 24.20 -2.68
C THR A 83 -17.13 25.31 -1.84
N ASN A 84 -15.91 25.72 -2.19
CA ASN A 84 -15.11 26.70 -1.47
C ASN A 84 -14.91 26.35 0.03
N PRO A 85 -14.38 25.18 0.38
CA PRO A 85 -14.36 24.66 1.75
C PRO A 85 -13.37 25.37 2.68
N GLY A 86 -12.57 26.32 2.18
CA GLY A 86 -11.43 26.87 2.91
C GLY A 86 -10.26 25.89 2.94
N LEU A 87 -9.63 25.74 4.11
CA LEU A 87 -8.58 24.76 4.33
C LEU A 87 -9.18 23.46 4.90
N LEU A 88 -8.99 22.35 4.20
CA LEU A 88 -9.30 21.00 4.68
C LEU A 88 -8.03 20.14 4.68
N ILE A 89 -7.82 19.37 5.75
CA ILE A 89 -6.73 18.39 5.86
C ILE A 89 -7.39 17.04 6.10
N ILE A 90 -7.22 16.10 5.17
CA ILE A 90 -7.97 14.84 5.12
C ILE A 90 -7.00 13.68 4.93
N ASN A 91 -7.17 12.63 5.75
CA ASN A 91 -6.47 11.37 5.57
C ASN A 91 -7.25 10.49 4.61
N LEU A 92 -6.57 9.95 3.60
CA LEU A 92 -7.09 8.86 2.77
C LEU A 92 -6.40 7.57 3.17
N GLY A 93 -7.17 6.62 3.67
CA GLY A 93 -6.72 5.31 4.11
C GLY A 93 -7.89 4.36 4.25
N THR A 94 -7.59 3.13 4.65
CA THR A 94 -8.61 2.11 4.93
C THR A 94 -9.09 2.16 6.39
N GLY A 95 -8.28 2.75 7.27
CA GLY A 95 -8.46 2.70 8.72
C GLY A 95 -8.09 1.36 9.33
N THR A 96 -7.46 0.49 8.54
CA THR A 96 -7.01 -0.84 8.97
C THR A 96 -5.50 -0.96 8.82
N GLY A 97 -4.82 -1.31 9.91
CA GLY A 97 -3.39 -1.58 9.89
C GLY A 97 -3.12 -3.04 9.54
N TYR A 98 -2.16 -3.27 8.65
CA TYR A 98 -1.61 -4.59 8.35
C TYR A 98 -0.11 -4.60 8.64
N SER A 99 0.37 -5.66 9.27
CA SER A 99 1.78 -5.86 9.53
C SER A 99 2.55 -6.26 8.25
N VAL A 100 3.87 -6.27 8.33
CA VAL A 100 4.69 -6.78 7.23
C VAL A 100 4.40 -8.26 6.99
N LEU A 101 4.22 -9.07 8.04
CA LEU A 101 3.91 -10.49 7.90
C LEU A 101 2.48 -10.73 7.44
N ASP A 102 1.49 -9.89 7.82
CA ASP A 102 0.14 -9.95 7.23
C ASP A 102 0.20 -9.78 5.71
N MET A 103 1.01 -8.83 5.23
CA MET A 103 1.21 -8.63 3.79
C MET A 103 1.87 -9.83 3.14
N VAL A 104 2.90 -10.41 3.76
CA VAL A 104 3.54 -11.64 3.25
C VAL A 104 2.53 -12.77 3.13
N HIS A 105 1.75 -13.04 4.18
CA HIS A 105 0.75 -14.10 4.18
C HIS A 105 -0.37 -13.86 3.16
N ALA A 106 -0.80 -12.60 2.98
CA ALA A 106 -1.80 -12.26 1.96
C ALA A 106 -1.26 -12.54 0.54
N PHE A 107 0.01 -12.23 0.26
CA PHE A 107 0.64 -12.58 -1.01
C PHE A 107 0.80 -14.09 -1.17
N GLU A 108 1.25 -14.81 -0.14
CA GLU A 108 1.37 -16.29 -0.15
C GLU A 108 0.04 -16.97 -0.51
N LYS A 109 -1.07 -16.48 0.08
CA LYS A 109 -2.43 -16.94 -0.23
C LYS A 109 -2.76 -16.75 -1.71
N VAL A 110 -2.40 -15.62 -2.30
CA VAL A 110 -2.68 -15.31 -3.72
C VAL A 110 -1.85 -16.17 -4.67
N ILE A 111 -0.56 -16.40 -4.34
CA ILE A 111 0.37 -17.12 -5.22
C ILE A 111 0.41 -18.63 -4.98
N GLY A 112 -0.15 -19.10 -3.85
CA GLY A 112 -0.18 -20.52 -3.46
C GLY A 112 1.17 -21.12 -3.07
N LYS A 113 2.16 -20.28 -2.71
CA LYS A 113 3.50 -20.74 -2.29
C LYS A 113 4.11 -19.78 -1.27
N PRO A 114 5.05 -20.24 -0.41
CA PRO A 114 5.71 -19.39 0.57
C PRO A 114 6.60 -18.33 -0.08
N ILE A 115 6.70 -17.18 0.56
CA ILE A 115 7.61 -16.09 0.23
C ILE A 115 8.79 -16.13 1.21
N PRO A 116 10.01 -16.42 0.75
CA PRO A 116 11.17 -16.44 1.63
C PRO A 116 11.47 -15.05 2.17
N TYR A 117 11.64 -14.96 3.49
CA TYR A 117 12.03 -13.72 4.14
C TYR A 117 13.08 -13.95 5.24
N LYS A 118 13.75 -12.88 5.63
CA LYS A 118 14.72 -12.84 6.71
C LYS A 118 14.47 -11.64 7.60
N ILE A 119 14.46 -11.86 8.91
CA ILE A 119 14.41 -10.78 9.89
C ILE A 119 15.74 -10.02 9.86
N MET A 120 15.61 -8.71 9.78
CA MET A 120 16.71 -7.75 9.78
C MET A 120 16.56 -6.81 10.98
N PRO A 121 17.63 -6.17 11.46
CA PRO A 121 17.53 -5.14 12.49
C PRO A 121 16.55 -4.03 12.07
N ARG A 122 15.91 -3.37 13.07
CA ARG A 122 15.06 -2.19 12.81
C ARG A 122 15.81 -1.13 12.04
N ARG A 123 15.12 -0.44 11.13
CA ARG A 123 15.66 0.73 10.47
C ARG A 123 15.53 1.95 11.38
N PRO A 124 16.52 2.84 11.43
CA PRO A 124 16.39 4.09 12.18
C PRO A 124 15.16 4.89 11.71
N GLY A 125 14.36 5.36 12.67
CA GLY A 125 13.16 6.15 12.39
C GLY A 125 11.88 5.37 12.08
N ASP A 126 11.94 4.04 11.94
CA ASP A 126 10.72 3.24 11.81
C ASP A 126 9.95 3.20 13.16
N ILE A 127 8.64 3.36 13.08
CA ILE A 127 7.70 3.25 14.21
C ILE A 127 6.90 1.95 14.09
N GLY A 128 6.42 1.42 15.23
CA GLY A 128 5.67 0.17 15.27
C GLY A 128 4.40 0.23 14.43
N GLU A 129 3.53 1.20 14.70
CA GLU A 129 2.24 1.32 14.02
C GLU A 129 2.01 2.71 13.44
N CYS A 130 1.43 2.75 12.23
CA CYS A 130 0.96 3.97 11.59
C CYS A 130 -0.13 3.66 10.57
N TYR A 131 -1.37 4.01 10.89
CA TYR A 131 -2.52 3.89 9.99
C TYR A 131 -3.44 5.09 10.09
N ALA A 132 -4.30 5.29 9.09
CA ALA A 132 -5.14 6.46 8.99
C ALA A 132 -6.38 6.35 9.90
N ASP A 133 -6.87 7.50 10.36
CA ASP A 133 -8.28 7.69 10.69
C ASP A 133 -8.96 8.33 9.46
N PRO A 134 -9.79 7.60 8.69
CA PRO A 134 -10.48 8.10 7.52
C PRO A 134 -11.84 8.73 7.82
N SER A 135 -12.23 8.90 9.08
CA SER A 135 -13.56 9.36 9.49
C SER A 135 -13.93 10.69 8.85
N LEU A 136 -13.01 11.66 8.83
CA LEU A 136 -13.24 12.96 8.20
C LEU A 136 -13.38 12.86 6.68
N ALA A 137 -12.63 11.93 6.03
CA ALA A 137 -12.78 11.68 4.59
C ALA A 137 -14.19 11.15 4.28
N TYR A 138 -14.71 10.25 5.11
CA TYR A 138 -16.07 9.76 4.95
C TYR A 138 -17.12 10.87 5.16
N GLU A 139 -17.00 11.65 6.22
CA GLU A 139 -17.95 12.71 6.56
C GLU A 139 -17.98 13.81 5.49
N VAL A 140 -16.82 14.28 5.06
CA VAL A 140 -16.69 15.49 4.21
C VAL A 140 -16.73 15.17 2.72
N LEU A 141 -16.22 14.00 2.31
CA LEU A 141 -16.12 13.59 0.91
C LEU A 141 -17.02 12.41 0.55
N GLY A 142 -17.64 11.71 1.52
CA GLY A 142 -18.30 10.43 1.28
C GLY A 142 -17.30 9.32 0.89
N PHE A 143 -16.00 9.51 1.18
CA PHE A 143 -14.96 8.56 0.80
C PHE A 143 -14.93 7.35 1.74
N LYS A 144 -14.89 6.16 1.14
CA LYS A 144 -14.64 4.90 1.84
C LYS A 144 -13.79 4.00 0.94
N ALA A 145 -12.66 3.50 1.43
CA ALA A 145 -11.89 2.48 0.71
C ALA A 145 -12.71 1.19 0.57
N GLU A 146 -12.72 0.60 -0.62
CA GLU A 146 -13.55 -0.58 -0.97
C GLU A 146 -12.73 -1.81 -1.29
N LYS A 147 -11.47 -1.63 -1.71
CA LYS A 147 -10.57 -2.72 -2.07
C LYS A 147 -9.95 -3.36 -0.84
N THR A 148 -9.96 -4.69 -0.83
CA THR A 148 -9.39 -5.51 0.24
C THR A 148 -7.89 -5.73 0.04
N ILE A 149 -7.22 -6.25 1.07
CA ILE A 149 -5.82 -6.68 0.97
C ILE A 149 -5.64 -7.77 -0.10
N ASP A 150 -6.61 -8.70 -0.21
CA ASP A 150 -6.58 -9.77 -1.22
C ASP A 150 -6.69 -9.19 -2.64
N ASP A 151 -7.51 -8.14 -2.85
CA ASP A 151 -7.60 -7.44 -4.14
C ASP A 151 -6.26 -6.77 -4.48
N MET A 152 -5.68 -6.07 -3.51
CA MET A 152 -4.40 -5.39 -3.65
C MET A 152 -3.28 -6.37 -4.04
N CYS A 153 -3.15 -7.48 -3.33
CA CYS A 153 -2.12 -8.49 -3.59
C CYS A 153 -2.33 -9.17 -4.94
N ARG A 154 -3.59 -9.48 -5.31
CA ARG A 154 -3.92 -10.09 -6.61
C ARG A 154 -3.56 -9.18 -7.77
N ASP A 155 -3.91 -7.91 -7.67
CA ASP A 155 -3.66 -6.94 -8.74
C ASP A 155 -2.16 -6.65 -8.88
N ALA A 156 -1.42 -6.56 -7.76
CA ALA A 156 0.02 -6.40 -7.77
C ALA A 156 0.73 -7.61 -8.41
N MET A 157 0.31 -8.83 -8.07
CA MET A 157 0.88 -10.05 -8.67
C MET A 157 0.54 -10.17 -10.16
N ARG A 158 -0.67 -9.79 -10.57
CA ARG A 158 -1.05 -9.76 -11.99
C ARG A 158 -0.15 -8.83 -12.77
N TRP A 159 0.05 -7.60 -12.29
CA TRP A 159 0.99 -6.66 -12.91
C TRP A 159 2.38 -7.26 -13.05
N GLN A 160 2.98 -7.75 -11.96
CA GLN A 160 4.34 -8.28 -11.97
C GLN A 160 4.50 -9.48 -12.90
N THR A 161 3.47 -10.34 -12.99
CA THR A 161 3.49 -11.54 -13.86
C THR A 161 3.35 -11.17 -15.33
N GLN A 162 2.49 -10.20 -15.65
CA GLN A 162 2.28 -9.74 -17.03
C GLN A 162 3.41 -8.85 -17.55
N ASN A 163 4.11 -8.18 -16.63
CA ASN A 163 5.16 -7.22 -16.94
C ASN A 163 6.45 -7.60 -16.17
N PRO A 164 7.08 -8.73 -16.50
CA PRO A 164 8.25 -9.20 -15.76
C PRO A 164 9.42 -8.20 -15.83
N ASP A 165 9.55 -7.44 -16.90
CA ASP A 165 10.59 -6.43 -17.10
C ASP A 165 10.10 -5.00 -16.94
N GLY A 166 8.92 -4.83 -16.32
CA GLY A 166 8.29 -3.52 -16.12
C GLY A 166 7.62 -3.01 -17.39
N TYR A 167 7.69 -1.68 -17.61
CA TYR A 167 7.11 -1.06 -18.82
C TYR A 167 7.97 -1.25 -20.09
N GLY A 168 9.13 -1.89 -19.98
CA GLY A 168 10.13 -1.92 -21.03
C GLY A 168 10.95 -0.63 -21.09
N ASP A 169 11.89 -0.57 -22.01
CA ASP A 169 12.67 0.65 -22.34
C ASP A 169 11.95 1.48 -23.40
#